data_065257336a0e5a00eeacfbcd934b8435
#
_entry.id   065257336a0e5a00eeacfbcd934b8435
#
_cell.length_a   1.000
_cell.length_b   1.000
_cell.length_c   1.000
_cell.angle_alpha   90.00
_cell.angle_beta   90.00
_cell.angle_gamma   90.00
#
_symmetry.space_group_name_H-M   'P 1'
#
loop_
_entity.id
_entity.type
_entity.pdbx_description
1 polymer ?
#
loop_
_entity_poly.entity_id
_entity_poly.type
_entity_poly.pdbx_seq_one_letter_code
_entity_poly.pdbx_strand_id
1 'polypeptide(L)'
;MNDIIAPELIKSGLNVIQQKEIDDFLIKLDGTPNKGKLGANAILGVSIAVAEAGAAEKGVPLYQHLAELSGVKPPYVLPVPAFNVINGGSHAGNKLAFQEFMLLPTGATSFTEAMKIGTETYHTLKKVISAKYGIDGKLLLILMPRCLFRLRAETGVCG
;
A
#
# COMPACT_ATOMS: atom_id res chain seq x y z
N MET A 1 3.48 -10.82 -18.20
CA MET A 1 2.33 -11.46 -17.50
C MET A 1 1.53 -12.34 -18.43
N ASN A 2 0.98 -11.81 -19.53
CA ASN A 2 0.03 -12.53 -20.37
C ASN A 2 0.63 -13.72 -21.16
N ASP A 3 1.92 -13.65 -21.49
CA ASP A 3 2.55 -14.66 -22.37
C ASP A 3 3.18 -15.84 -21.61
N ILE A 4 3.45 -15.67 -20.30
CA ILE A 4 4.10 -16.71 -19.50
C ILE A 4 3.30 -17.02 -18.24
N ILE A 5 3.09 -16.03 -17.35
CA ILE A 5 2.49 -16.28 -16.04
C ILE A 5 1.04 -16.76 -16.17
N ALA A 6 0.22 -16.07 -16.93
CA ALA A 6 -1.20 -16.41 -17.06
C ALA A 6 -1.44 -17.79 -17.66
N PRO A 7 -0.81 -18.19 -18.80
CA PRO A 7 -0.99 -19.53 -19.34
C PRO A 7 -0.55 -20.64 -18.39
N GLU A 8 0.58 -20.47 -17.71
CA GLU A 8 1.10 -21.48 -16.80
C GLU A 8 0.25 -21.59 -15.52
N LEU A 9 -0.24 -20.45 -15.00
CA LEU A 9 -1.12 -20.45 -13.84
C LEU A 9 -2.47 -21.10 -14.16
N ILE A 10 -3.05 -20.84 -15.34
CA ILE A 10 -4.30 -21.48 -15.78
C ILE A 10 -4.11 -23.00 -15.93
N LYS A 11 -3.00 -23.44 -16.52
CA LYS A 11 -2.67 -24.88 -16.65
C LYS A 11 -2.47 -25.56 -15.31
N SER A 12 -2.05 -24.85 -14.28
CA SER A 12 -1.83 -25.43 -12.96
C SER A 12 -3.10 -25.98 -12.32
N GLY A 13 -4.27 -25.47 -12.70
CA GLY A 13 -5.55 -25.85 -12.13
C GLY A 13 -5.78 -25.40 -10.69
N LEU A 14 -4.90 -24.55 -10.16
CA LEU A 14 -5.03 -24.01 -8.80
C LEU A 14 -6.26 -23.10 -8.70
N ASN A 15 -7.01 -23.25 -7.62
CA ASN A 15 -8.15 -22.41 -7.33
C ASN A 15 -7.67 -21.07 -6.73
N VAL A 16 -8.36 -19.99 -7.05
CA VAL A 16 -8.03 -18.61 -6.63
C VAL A 16 -7.97 -18.42 -5.11
N ILE A 17 -8.65 -19.26 -4.33
CA ILE A 17 -8.59 -19.21 -2.85
C ILE A 17 -7.31 -19.81 -2.27
N GLN A 18 -6.51 -20.50 -3.09
CA GLN A 18 -5.28 -21.17 -2.69
C GLN A 18 -4.08 -20.22 -2.81
N GLN A 19 -4.12 -19.12 -2.05
CA GLN A 19 -3.12 -18.05 -2.15
C GLN A 19 -1.68 -18.56 -2.01
N LYS A 20 -1.43 -19.36 -0.97
CA LYS A 20 -0.07 -19.84 -0.70
C LYS A 20 0.47 -20.72 -1.83
N GLU A 21 -0.34 -21.64 -2.32
CA GLU A 21 0.04 -22.56 -3.39
C GLU A 21 0.31 -21.80 -4.70
N ILE A 22 -0.48 -20.76 -4.97
CA ILE A 22 -0.28 -19.89 -6.13
C ILE A 22 1.01 -19.08 -5.97
N ASP A 23 1.28 -18.48 -4.81
CA ASP A 23 2.52 -17.75 -4.56
C ASP A 23 3.75 -18.65 -4.68
N ASP A 24 3.71 -19.84 -4.09
CA ASP A 24 4.76 -20.83 -4.20
C ASP A 24 4.99 -21.28 -5.67
N PHE A 25 3.90 -21.44 -6.43
CA PHE A 25 3.95 -21.74 -7.87
C PHE A 25 4.62 -20.61 -8.66
N LEU A 26 4.28 -19.36 -8.41
CA LEU A 26 4.86 -18.20 -9.10
C LEU A 26 6.36 -18.05 -8.80
N ILE A 27 6.76 -18.27 -7.54
CA ILE A 27 8.17 -18.26 -7.13
C ILE A 27 8.94 -19.36 -7.83
N LYS A 28 8.38 -20.56 -7.90
CA LYS A 28 8.99 -21.73 -8.59
C LYS A 28 9.07 -21.52 -10.10
N LEU A 29 8.07 -20.91 -10.71
CA LEU A 29 8.04 -20.59 -12.14
C LEU A 29 9.15 -19.60 -12.53
N ASP A 30 9.43 -18.61 -11.67
CA ASP A 30 10.57 -17.71 -11.83
C ASP A 30 11.89 -18.45 -11.64
N GLY A 31 12.03 -19.20 -10.57
CA GLY A 31 13.20 -20.05 -10.27
C GLY A 31 14.46 -19.29 -9.87
N THR A 32 14.41 -17.95 -9.72
CA THR A 32 15.57 -17.15 -9.30
C THR A 32 15.39 -16.59 -7.89
N PRO A 33 16.49 -16.44 -7.10
CA PRO A 33 16.39 -15.96 -5.72
C PRO A 33 15.74 -14.58 -5.59
N ASN A 34 15.98 -13.69 -6.56
CA ASN A 34 15.51 -12.31 -6.57
C ASN A 34 14.34 -12.05 -7.52
N LYS A 35 13.71 -13.11 -8.05
CA LYS A 35 12.59 -13.03 -9.01
C LYS A 35 12.96 -12.22 -10.26
N GLY A 36 14.19 -12.40 -10.73
CA GLY A 36 14.77 -11.63 -11.83
C GLY A 36 14.31 -12.08 -13.23
N LYS A 37 13.81 -13.30 -13.38
CA LYS A 37 13.37 -13.85 -14.69
C LYS A 37 12.03 -13.27 -15.14
N LEU A 38 11.03 -13.27 -14.27
CA LEU A 38 9.68 -12.78 -14.54
C LEU A 38 9.47 -11.36 -14.06
N GLY A 39 10.27 -10.92 -13.10
CA GLY A 39 10.20 -9.63 -12.44
C GLY A 39 9.33 -9.66 -11.18
N ALA A 40 9.89 -9.18 -10.06
CA ALA A 40 9.23 -9.20 -8.75
C ALA A 40 7.89 -8.45 -8.76
N ASN A 41 7.81 -7.32 -9.47
CA ASN A 41 6.56 -6.54 -9.56
C ASN A 41 5.45 -7.27 -10.32
N ALA A 42 5.81 -8.06 -11.35
CA ALA A 42 4.83 -8.86 -12.09
C ALA A 42 4.26 -9.99 -11.21
N ILE A 43 5.14 -10.68 -10.46
CA ILE A 43 4.75 -11.73 -9.52
C ILE A 43 3.87 -11.15 -8.41
N LEU A 44 4.28 -10.03 -7.79
CA LEU A 44 3.51 -9.35 -6.76
C LEU A 44 2.14 -8.89 -7.26
N GLY A 45 2.08 -8.33 -8.47
CA GLY A 45 0.81 -7.89 -9.07
C GLY A 45 -0.19 -9.04 -9.24
N VAL A 46 0.29 -10.22 -9.64
CA VAL A 46 -0.57 -11.42 -9.74
C VAL A 46 -0.99 -11.90 -8.34
N SER A 47 -0.08 -11.95 -7.38
CA SER A 47 -0.37 -12.35 -6.00
C SER A 47 -1.43 -11.48 -5.34
N ILE A 48 -1.36 -10.15 -5.51
CA ILE A 48 -2.38 -9.20 -5.02
C ILE A 48 -3.73 -9.44 -5.70
N ALA A 49 -3.73 -9.59 -7.02
CA ALA A 49 -4.98 -9.82 -7.77
C ALA A 49 -5.64 -11.16 -7.36
N VAL A 50 -4.85 -12.19 -7.07
CA VAL A 50 -5.34 -13.48 -6.55
C VAL A 50 -5.96 -13.31 -5.16
N ALA A 51 -5.35 -12.52 -4.27
CA ALA A 51 -5.91 -12.25 -2.95
C ALA A 51 -7.27 -11.52 -3.03
N GLU A 52 -7.38 -10.52 -3.92
CA GLU A 52 -8.65 -9.83 -4.17
C GLU A 52 -9.72 -10.75 -4.75
N ALA A 53 -9.35 -11.56 -5.73
CA ALA A 53 -10.27 -12.53 -6.35
C ALA A 53 -10.68 -13.63 -5.37
N GLY A 54 -9.75 -14.11 -4.53
CA GLY A 54 -10.03 -15.10 -3.49
C GLY A 54 -10.97 -14.58 -2.40
N ALA A 55 -10.85 -13.31 -2.03
CA ALA A 55 -11.80 -12.65 -1.13
C ALA A 55 -13.19 -12.53 -1.76
N ALA A 56 -13.28 -12.16 -3.04
CA ALA A 56 -14.52 -12.07 -3.79
C ALA A 56 -15.20 -13.44 -3.94
N GLU A 57 -14.44 -14.49 -4.25
CA GLU A 57 -14.95 -15.86 -4.35
C GLU A 57 -15.52 -16.36 -3.03
N LYS A 58 -14.90 -16.01 -1.91
CA LYS A 58 -15.40 -16.31 -0.57
C LYS A 58 -16.56 -15.42 -0.11
N GLY A 59 -16.85 -14.34 -0.81
CA GLY A 59 -17.86 -13.35 -0.40
C GLY A 59 -17.50 -12.57 0.86
N VAL A 60 -16.20 -12.37 1.14
CA VAL A 60 -15.72 -11.64 2.31
C VAL A 60 -14.90 -10.42 1.89
N PRO A 61 -14.79 -9.39 2.75
CA PRO A 61 -13.88 -8.26 2.49
C PRO A 61 -12.41 -8.71 2.45
N LEU A 62 -11.59 -8.04 1.63
CA LEU A 62 -10.18 -8.38 1.46
C LEU A 62 -9.41 -8.43 2.79
N TYR A 63 -9.64 -7.48 3.70
CA TYR A 63 -8.96 -7.47 5.01
C TYR A 63 -9.27 -8.72 5.83
N GLN A 64 -10.49 -9.25 5.74
CA GLN A 64 -10.88 -10.48 6.43
C GLN A 64 -10.21 -11.70 5.78
N HIS A 65 -10.16 -11.77 4.45
CA HIS A 65 -9.45 -12.83 3.74
C HIS A 65 -7.97 -12.85 4.09
N LEU A 66 -7.31 -11.69 4.12
CA LEU A 66 -5.90 -11.58 4.53
C LEU A 66 -5.69 -11.99 5.99
N ALA A 67 -6.61 -11.62 6.88
CA ALA A 67 -6.58 -12.05 8.29
C ALA A 67 -6.68 -13.58 8.42
N GLU A 68 -7.58 -14.21 7.67
CA GLU A 68 -7.73 -15.67 7.62
C GLU A 68 -6.45 -16.35 7.13
N LEU A 69 -5.84 -15.84 6.05
CA LEU A 69 -4.57 -16.34 5.51
C LEU A 69 -3.41 -16.25 6.52
N SER A 70 -3.41 -15.21 7.35
CA SER A 70 -2.40 -14.99 8.40
C SER A 70 -2.74 -15.64 9.74
N GLY A 71 -3.90 -16.30 9.86
CA GLY A 71 -4.37 -16.93 11.09
C GLY A 71 -4.87 -15.97 12.16
N VAL A 72 -5.07 -14.69 11.83
CA VAL A 72 -5.58 -13.67 12.74
C VAL A 72 -7.10 -13.77 12.85
N LYS A 73 -7.61 -13.72 14.09
CA LYS A 73 -9.05 -13.76 14.39
C LYS A 73 -9.57 -12.40 14.82
N PRO A 74 -10.87 -12.10 14.59
CA PRO A 74 -11.51 -10.89 15.13
C PRO A 74 -11.34 -10.78 16.68
N PRO A 75 -11.37 -9.57 17.25
CA PRO A 75 -11.62 -8.28 16.56
C PRO A 75 -10.39 -7.76 15.81
N TYR A 76 -10.63 -7.14 14.65
CA TYR A 76 -9.57 -6.47 13.88
C TYR A 76 -9.39 -5.04 14.37
N VAL A 77 -8.13 -4.60 14.47
CA VAL A 77 -7.78 -3.26 14.94
C VAL A 77 -7.09 -2.50 13.81
N LEU A 78 -7.58 -1.31 13.50
CA LEU A 78 -6.90 -0.42 12.57
C LEU A 78 -5.61 0.11 13.19
N PRO A 79 -4.51 0.12 12.46
CA PRO A 79 -3.23 0.64 12.96
C PRO A 79 -3.28 2.15 13.12
N VAL A 80 -2.37 2.70 13.93
CA VAL A 80 -2.09 4.14 13.89
C VAL A 80 -1.52 4.47 12.51
N PRO A 81 -2.14 5.40 11.75
CA PRO A 81 -1.64 5.73 10.42
C PRO A 81 -0.31 6.47 10.51
N ALA A 82 0.64 6.10 9.65
CA ALA A 82 1.91 6.80 9.50
C ALA A 82 1.86 7.69 8.26
N PHE A 83 1.99 9.00 8.44
CA PHE A 83 1.98 9.97 7.34
C PHE A 83 3.40 10.39 7.01
N ASN A 84 3.88 10.08 5.82
CA ASN A 84 5.11 10.67 5.34
C ASN A 84 4.85 12.15 4.98
N VAL A 85 5.42 13.06 5.76
CA VAL A 85 5.19 14.51 5.62
C VAL A 85 6.35 15.24 4.96
N ILE A 86 7.57 14.72 5.02
CA ILE A 86 8.75 15.29 4.37
C ILE A 86 9.62 14.15 3.81
N ASN A 87 10.07 14.30 2.57
CA ASN A 87 11.05 13.43 1.97
C ASN A 87 12.41 14.09 1.85
N GLY A 88 13.47 13.34 2.06
CA GLY A 88 14.84 13.80 1.98
C GLY A 88 15.76 12.85 1.23
N GLY A 89 17.03 13.22 1.17
CA GLY A 89 18.08 12.44 0.52
C GLY A 89 18.06 12.50 -1.00
N SER A 90 18.79 11.60 -1.62
CA SER A 90 18.92 11.52 -3.08
C SER A 90 17.59 11.30 -3.80
N HIS A 91 16.66 10.59 -3.16
CA HIS A 91 15.34 10.28 -3.73
C HIS A 91 14.48 11.53 -3.91
N ALA A 92 14.58 12.51 -3.01
CA ALA A 92 13.91 13.80 -3.09
C ALA A 92 14.78 14.90 -3.76
N GLY A 93 16.00 14.56 -4.17
CA GLY A 93 16.93 15.51 -4.81
C GLY A 93 17.42 16.62 -3.88
N ASN A 94 17.42 16.41 -2.57
CA ASN A 94 17.85 17.37 -1.57
C ASN A 94 18.95 16.81 -0.64
N LYS A 95 19.53 17.70 0.21
CA LYS A 95 20.64 17.39 1.10
C LYS A 95 20.21 16.92 2.52
N LEU A 96 18.93 16.62 2.76
CA LEU A 96 18.49 16.10 4.03
C LEU A 96 19.06 14.69 4.24
N ALA A 97 19.56 14.42 5.45
CA ALA A 97 20.20 13.15 5.78
C ALA A 97 19.18 11.99 5.85
N PHE A 98 17.97 12.26 6.29
CA PHE A 98 16.91 11.26 6.42
C PHE A 98 16.03 11.26 5.17
N GLN A 99 15.67 10.05 4.72
CA GLN A 99 14.86 9.85 3.52
C GLN A 99 13.39 10.22 3.76
N GLU A 100 12.86 9.95 4.94
CA GLU A 100 11.46 10.15 5.28
C GLU A 100 11.29 10.66 6.70
N PHE A 101 10.31 11.52 6.90
CA PHE A 101 9.86 12.02 8.21
C PHE A 101 8.38 11.71 8.36
N MET A 102 8.07 10.85 9.32
CA MET A 102 6.72 10.34 9.54
C MET A 102 6.04 11.06 10.70
N LEU A 103 4.75 11.37 10.52
CA LEU A 103 3.83 11.80 11.57
C LEU A 103 2.94 10.62 11.97
N LEU A 104 2.91 10.28 13.25
CA LEU A 104 2.06 9.24 13.82
C LEU A 104 1.16 9.86 14.90
N PRO A 105 -0.15 10.02 14.66
CA PRO A 105 -1.08 10.63 15.63
C PRO A 105 -1.49 9.61 16.71
N THR A 106 -0.56 9.28 17.60
CA THR A 106 -0.72 8.24 18.64
C THR A 106 -1.71 8.63 19.74
N GLY A 107 -2.02 9.92 19.91
CA GLY A 107 -2.99 10.42 20.89
C GLY A 107 -4.43 10.48 20.38
N ALA A 108 -4.69 10.09 19.12
CA ALA A 108 -6.03 10.07 18.57
C ALA A 108 -6.87 8.93 19.18
N THR A 109 -8.15 9.21 19.46
CA THR A 109 -9.09 8.24 20.05
C THR A 109 -9.77 7.35 19.02
N SER A 110 -9.66 7.71 17.73
CA SER A 110 -10.21 6.94 16.60
C SER A 110 -9.33 7.08 15.35
N PHE A 111 -9.47 6.11 14.42
CA PHE A 111 -8.79 6.17 13.12
C PHE A 111 -9.21 7.42 12.33
N THR A 112 -10.48 7.79 12.36
CA THR A 112 -11.00 9.01 11.70
C THR A 112 -10.34 10.28 12.27
N GLU A 113 -10.18 10.37 13.59
CA GLU A 113 -9.49 11.49 14.23
C GLU A 113 -8.00 11.50 13.85
N ALA A 114 -7.34 10.35 13.84
CA ALA A 114 -5.95 10.22 13.42
C ALA A 114 -5.75 10.71 11.97
N MET A 115 -6.64 10.32 11.06
CA MET A 115 -6.62 10.79 9.67
C MET A 115 -6.84 12.30 9.56
N LYS A 116 -7.74 12.86 10.36
CA LYS A 116 -7.96 14.32 10.42
C LYS A 116 -6.70 15.03 10.88
N ILE A 117 -6.10 14.63 12.01
CA ILE A 117 -4.87 15.22 12.54
C ILE A 117 -3.75 15.17 11.50
N GLY A 118 -3.52 14.02 10.87
CA GLY A 118 -2.49 13.88 9.85
C GLY A 118 -2.71 14.78 8.65
N THR A 119 -3.93 14.86 8.15
CA THR A 119 -4.29 15.68 6.99
C THR A 119 -4.15 17.18 7.29
N GLU A 120 -4.68 17.66 8.41
CA GLU A 120 -4.59 19.06 8.82
C GLU A 120 -3.14 19.48 9.05
N THR A 121 -2.36 18.64 9.73
CA THR A 121 -0.92 18.88 9.96
C THR A 121 -0.17 18.97 8.64
N TYR A 122 -0.40 18.02 7.71
CA TYR A 122 0.24 18.01 6.39
C TYR A 122 -0.05 19.30 5.61
N HIS A 123 -1.31 19.70 5.52
CA HIS A 123 -1.68 20.91 4.79
C HIS A 123 -1.17 22.19 5.45
N THR A 124 -1.11 22.23 6.78
CA THR A 124 -0.54 23.36 7.53
C THR A 124 0.97 23.44 7.30
N LEU A 125 1.68 22.32 7.41
CA LEU A 125 3.10 22.23 7.12
C LEU A 125 3.42 22.70 5.71
N LYS A 126 2.64 22.30 4.72
CA LYS A 126 2.76 22.76 3.33
C LYS A 126 2.67 24.28 3.20
N LYS A 127 1.71 24.90 3.90
CA LYS A 127 1.57 26.38 3.90
C LYS A 127 2.79 27.05 4.54
N VAL A 128 3.25 26.55 5.68
CA VAL A 128 4.43 27.09 6.40
C VAL A 128 5.70 26.98 5.52
N ILE A 129 5.92 25.84 4.90
CA ILE A 129 7.08 25.62 4.02
C ILE A 129 7.00 26.57 2.80
N SER A 130 5.85 26.68 2.16
CA SER A 130 5.67 27.57 1.00
C SER A 130 5.88 29.04 1.37
N ALA A 131 5.44 29.46 2.54
CA ALA A 131 5.65 30.84 3.02
C ALA A 131 7.11 31.13 3.34
N LYS A 132 7.85 30.15 3.90
CA LYS A 132 9.23 30.34 4.34
C LYS A 132 10.26 30.12 3.23
N TYR A 133 10.05 29.17 2.35
CA TYR A 133 11.03 28.70 1.35
C TYR A 133 10.57 28.86 -0.10
N GLY A 134 9.36 29.41 -0.35
CA GLY A 134 8.84 29.62 -1.70
C GLY A 134 8.49 28.33 -2.44
N ILE A 135 8.58 28.38 -3.78
CA ILE A 135 8.19 27.26 -4.66
C ILE A 135 9.15 26.06 -4.52
N ASP A 136 10.43 26.30 -4.24
CA ASP A 136 11.45 25.27 -4.09
C ASP A 136 11.19 24.35 -2.87
N GLY A 137 10.53 24.89 -1.84
CA GLY A 137 10.07 24.10 -0.69
C GLY A 137 8.97 23.07 -1.02
N LYS A 138 8.30 23.21 -2.16
CA LYS A 138 7.23 22.27 -2.58
C LYS A 138 7.78 20.91 -2.99
N LEU A 139 9.05 20.82 -3.41
CA LEU A 139 9.68 19.55 -3.78
C LEU A 139 9.82 18.57 -2.61
N LEU A 140 9.87 19.09 -1.39
CA LEU A 140 9.93 18.29 -0.14
C LEU A 140 8.64 17.55 0.18
N LEU A 141 7.50 17.94 -0.42
CA LEU A 141 6.14 17.51 -0.05
C LEU A 141 5.40 16.74 -1.17
N ILE A 142 6.05 16.42 -2.30
CA ILE A 142 5.36 16.11 -3.58
C ILE A 142 4.69 14.72 -3.64
N LEU A 143 4.89 13.79 -2.72
CA LEU A 143 4.52 12.39 -2.95
C LEU A 143 3.21 11.89 -2.30
N MET A 144 2.46 12.72 -1.56
CA MET A 144 1.32 12.21 -0.80
C MET A 144 -0.12 12.59 -1.23
N PRO A 145 -0.42 13.50 -2.17
CA PRO A 145 -1.82 13.86 -2.45
C PRO A 145 -2.64 12.77 -3.15
N ARG A 146 -1.99 11.82 -3.82
CA ARG A 146 -2.71 10.86 -4.69
C ARG A 146 -3.30 9.64 -3.96
N CYS A 147 -2.66 9.16 -2.91
CA CYS A 147 -3.18 8.01 -2.18
C CYS A 147 -4.34 8.36 -1.23
N LEU A 148 -4.28 9.50 -0.55
CA LEU A 148 -5.34 9.93 0.38
C LEU A 148 -6.66 10.31 -0.31
N PHE A 149 -6.60 10.87 -1.52
CA PHE A 149 -7.80 11.22 -2.29
C PHE A 149 -8.49 10.00 -2.92
N ARG A 150 -7.74 8.96 -3.25
CA ARG A 150 -8.30 7.76 -3.88
C ARG A 150 -9.06 6.89 -2.88
N LEU A 151 -8.59 6.80 -1.63
CA LEU A 151 -9.31 6.10 -0.55
C LEU A 151 -10.68 6.75 -0.23
N ARG A 152 -10.83 8.06 -0.46
CA ARG A 152 -12.11 8.75 -0.24
C ARG A 152 -13.13 8.54 -1.36
N ALA A 153 -12.68 8.20 -2.57
CA ALA A 153 -13.55 7.98 -3.73
C ALA A 153 -14.07 6.53 -3.80
N GLU A 154 -13.34 5.57 -3.25
CA GLU A 154 -13.68 4.15 -3.37
C GLU A 154 -14.49 3.61 -2.17
N THR A 155 -14.50 4.30 -1.03
CA THR A 155 -15.24 3.83 0.16
C THR A 155 -16.71 4.22 0.22
N GLY A 156 -17.24 4.98 -0.77
CA GLY A 156 -18.69 5.20 -0.94
C GLY A 156 -19.46 5.70 0.31
N VAL A 157 -18.78 6.16 1.35
CA VAL A 157 -19.40 6.66 2.57
C VAL A 157 -19.41 8.19 2.51
N CYS A 158 -20.38 8.73 1.78
CA CYS A 158 -20.97 10.03 2.02
C CYS A 158 -22.33 9.76 2.66
N GLY A 159 -22.44 9.97 3.92
CA GLY A 159 -23.64 10.10 4.71
C GLY A 159 -23.41 11.18 5.72
#